data_972f60285c7826fdae7846c8761ad523
#
_entry.id   972f60285c7826fdae7846c8761ad523
#
_cell.length_a   1.000
_cell.length_b   1.000
_cell.length_c   1.000
_cell.angle_alpha   90.00
_cell.angle_beta   90.00
_cell.angle_gamma   90.00
#
_symmetry.space_group_name_H-M   'P 1'
#
loop_
_entity.id
_entity.type
_entity.pdbx_description
1 polymer ?
#
loop_
_entity_poly.entity_id
_entity_poly.type
_entity_poly.pdbx_seq_one_letter_code
_entity_poly.pdbx_strand_id
1 'polypeptide(L)'
;FPGIIIEHAFISNGSDASRYLRSEAGLKQLGEADADAIIAYFGLRERDSIGVFDAEYYYNRYPDLREKIGWNESALWQHFKNYGIYEGRVASPVFDVTYYREHNEDLSRAFGNDLWKYAEHFVDYGMQEQRRGAEEFDVHSYYLQYQDLRQAYRDDWESYYRHYIDYGRAEGRQGTGCGSLQNPVTSYDGVDYSGVYDFAYYTSAYS
;
A
#
# COMPACT_ATOMS: atom_id res chain seq x y z
N PHE A 1 -3.75 -17.66 20.79
CA PHE A 1 -2.66 -17.51 19.83
C PHE A 1 -1.64 -18.62 20.08
N PRO A 2 -1.18 -19.37 19.06
CA PRO A 2 -0.05 -20.26 19.22
C PRO A 2 1.20 -19.44 19.55
N GLY A 3 1.84 -19.74 20.66
CA GLY A 3 3.12 -19.14 21.02
C GLY A 3 4.24 -19.97 20.40
N ILE A 4 5.26 -19.32 19.86
CA ILE A 4 6.51 -19.96 19.43
C ILE A 4 7.66 -19.44 20.29
N ILE A 5 8.58 -20.33 20.63
CA ILE A 5 9.88 -19.97 21.22
C ILE A 5 10.91 -20.18 20.13
N ILE A 6 11.71 -19.15 19.85
CA ILE A 6 12.79 -19.20 18.88
C ILE A 6 14.11 -19.22 19.63
N GLU A 7 14.90 -20.29 19.47
CA GLU A 7 16.25 -20.42 20.03
C GLU A 7 17.26 -20.18 18.91
N HIS A 8 17.85 -18.97 18.85
CA HIS A 8 18.75 -18.57 17.77
C HIS A 8 20.19 -19.04 17.95
N ALA A 9 20.67 -19.04 19.20
CA ALA A 9 22.08 -19.27 19.48
C ALA A 9 22.29 -19.57 20.98
N PHE A 10 23.33 -20.34 21.26
CA PHE A 10 23.70 -20.70 22.62
C PHE A 10 24.88 -19.85 23.10
N ILE A 11 24.73 -19.13 24.21
CA ILE A 11 25.80 -18.32 24.81
C ILE A 11 27.01 -19.18 25.24
N SER A 12 26.78 -20.44 25.53
CA SER A 12 27.82 -21.43 25.85
C SER A 12 28.57 -21.96 24.61
N ASN A 13 28.04 -21.73 23.42
CA ASN A 13 28.73 -22.04 22.17
C ASN A 13 29.56 -20.83 21.75
N GLY A 14 30.90 -20.97 21.77
CA GLY A 14 31.80 -19.85 21.47
C GLY A 14 31.66 -19.32 20.03
N SER A 15 31.27 -20.16 19.06
CA SER A 15 31.02 -19.78 17.68
C SER A 15 29.76 -18.92 17.59
N ASP A 16 28.66 -19.39 18.17
CA ASP A 16 27.39 -18.67 18.20
C ASP A 16 27.51 -17.33 18.91
N ALA A 17 28.14 -17.36 20.09
CA ALA A 17 28.36 -16.17 20.89
C ALA A 17 29.19 -15.11 20.14
N SER A 18 30.27 -15.53 19.45
CA SER A 18 31.14 -14.59 18.73
C SER A 18 30.48 -14.05 17.44
N ARG A 19 29.70 -14.87 16.74
CA ARG A 19 29.10 -14.50 15.47
C ARG A 19 27.85 -13.65 15.62
N TYR A 20 27.00 -13.98 16.58
CA TYR A 20 25.67 -13.40 16.67
C TYR A 20 25.42 -12.58 17.95
N LEU A 21 25.88 -13.04 19.13
CA LEU A 21 25.42 -12.48 20.39
C LEU A 21 26.33 -11.35 20.95
N ARG A 22 27.56 -11.21 20.45
CA ARG A 22 28.56 -10.23 20.95
C ARG A 22 28.68 -8.97 20.11
N SER A 23 27.93 -8.86 19.02
CA SER A 23 27.97 -7.68 18.16
C SER A 23 26.58 -7.18 17.84
N GLU A 24 26.43 -5.87 17.73
CA GLU A 24 25.18 -5.25 17.27
C GLU A 24 24.78 -5.74 15.88
N ALA A 25 25.75 -5.94 14.98
CA ALA A 25 25.50 -6.47 13.65
C ALA A 25 24.98 -7.93 13.69
N GLY A 26 25.48 -8.77 14.58
CA GLY A 26 25.00 -10.13 14.76
C GLY A 26 23.57 -10.17 15.33
N LEU A 27 23.29 -9.35 16.33
CA LEU A 27 21.94 -9.23 16.90
C LEU A 27 20.93 -8.72 15.86
N LYS A 28 21.36 -7.73 15.07
CA LYS A 28 20.55 -7.21 13.96
C LYS A 28 20.24 -8.29 12.93
N GLN A 29 21.23 -9.10 12.54
CA GLN A 29 21.05 -10.20 11.59
C GLN A 29 20.03 -11.24 12.08
N LEU A 30 20.05 -11.56 13.38
CA LEU A 30 19.05 -12.47 13.97
C LEU A 30 17.66 -11.87 13.94
N GLY A 31 17.53 -10.59 14.35
CA GLY A 31 16.24 -9.91 14.34
C GLY A 31 15.64 -9.74 12.95
N GLU A 32 16.46 -9.47 11.94
CA GLU A 32 16.03 -9.40 10.54
C GLU A 32 15.54 -10.78 10.05
N ALA A 33 16.25 -11.84 10.35
CA ALA A 33 15.84 -13.20 9.96
C ALA A 33 14.52 -13.62 10.62
N ASP A 34 14.27 -13.22 11.87
CA ASP A 34 12.99 -13.46 12.54
C ASP A 34 11.85 -12.67 11.91
N ALA A 35 12.09 -11.41 11.64
CA ALA A 35 11.11 -10.55 10.99
C ALA A 35 10.72 -11.11 9.61
N ASP A 36 11.71 -11.49 8.80
CA ASP A 36 11.48 -12.10 7.48
C ASP A 36 10.69 -13.41 7.58
N ALA A 37 11.01 -14.26 8.56
CA ALA A 37 10.29 -15.51 8.77
C ALA A 37 8.83 -15.29 9.21
N ILE A 38 8.58 -14.32 10.08
CA ILE A 38 7.24 -13.92 10.51
C ILE A 38 6.43 -13.34 9.35
N ILE A 39 7.03 -12.43 8.59
CA ILE A 39 6.43 -11.81 7.40
C ILE A 39 6.04 -12.90 6.39
N ALA A 40 6.96 -13.84 6.10
CA ALA A 40 6.72 -14.93 5.17
C ALA A 40 5.62 -15.89 5.65
N TYR A 41 5.63 -16.27 6.94
CA TYR A 41 4.64 -17.20 7.50
C TYR A 41 3.22 -16.65 7.53
N PHE A 42 3.07 -15.38 7.88
CA PHE A 42 1.76 -14.73 7.96
C PHE A 42 1.34 -14.04 6.66
N GLY A 43 2.17 -14.05 5.62
CA GLY A 43 1.93 -13.30 4.39
C GLY A 43 1.89 -11.79 4.61
N LEU A 44 2.60 -11.32 5.63
CA LEU A 44 2.65 -9.88 5.94
C LEU A 44 3.51 -9.19 4.88
N ARG A 45 3.14 -7.96 4.54
CA ARG A 45 3.99 -7.07 3.75
C ARG A 45 4.74 -6.13 4.69
N GLU A 46 5.96 -5.75 4.33
CA GLU A 46 6.62 -4.66 5.04
C GLU A 46 5.71 -3.43 5.02
N ARG A 47 5.49 -2.83 6.19
CA ARG A 47 4.60 -1.66 6.32
C ARG A 47 5.01 -0.53 5.37
N ASP A 48 6.31 -0.37 5.19
CA ASP A 48 6.93 0.67 4.35
C ASP A 48 6.70 0.44 2.84
N SER A 49 6.26 -0.75 2.43
CA SER A 49 6.01 -1.09 1.02
C SER A 49 4.53 -1.04 0.64
N ILE A 50 3.62 -1.08 1.64
CA ILE A 50 2.18 -1.12 1.37
C ILE A 50 1.72 0.17 0.69
N GLY A 51 1.13 0.01 -0.50
CA GLY A 51 0.64 1.11 -1.31
C GLY A 51 1.65 1.62 -2.34
N VAL A 52 2.95 1.55 -2.09
CA VAL A 52 3.99 2.02 -3.03
C VAL A 52 4.63 0.89 -3.84
N PHE A 53 4.50 -0.37 -3.39
CA PHE A 53 5.08 -1.52 -4.05
C PHE A 53 4.14 -2.72 -4.05
N ASP A 54 3.93 -3.28 -5.24
CA ASP A 54 3.28 -4.56 -5.51
C ASP A 54 4.23 -5.36 -6.42
N ALA A 55 4.77 -6.46 -5.90
CA ALA A 55 5.78 -7.25 -6.60
C ALA A 55 5.26 -7.84 -7.91
N GLU A 56 3.99 -8.29 -7.94
CA GLU A 56 3.37 -8.84 -9.15
C GLU A 56 3.16 -7.76 -10.21
N TYR A 57 2.66 -6.61 -9.80
CA TYR A 57 2.49 -5.45 -10.69
C TYR A 57 3.84 -5.02 -11.27
N TYR A 58 4.87 -4.89 -10.44
CA TYR A 58 6.21 -4.49 -10.84
C TYR A 58 6.86 -5.49 -11.81
N TYR A 59 6.78 -6.78 -11.48
CA TYR A 59 7.28 -7.87 -12.32
C TYR A 59 6.60 -7.90 -13.68
N ASN A 60 5.26 -7.79 -13.70
CA ASN A 60 4.49 -7.85 -14.93
C ASN A 60 4.69 -6.61 -15.83
N ARG A 61 4.93 -5.46 -15.23
CA ARG A 61 5.10 -4.19 -15.96
C ARG A 61 6.45 -4.10 -16.66
N TYR A 62 7.51 -4.68 -16.11
CA TYR A 62 8.89 -4.52 -16.61
C TYR A 62 9.50 -5.82 -17.11
N PRO A 63 9.55 -6.04 -18.47
CA PRO A 63 10.13 -7.25 -19.06
C PRO A 63 11.59 -7.48 -18.70
N ASP A 64 12.39 -6.43 -18.57
CA ASP A 64 13.80 -6.51 -18.19
C ASP A 64 14.02 -7.09 -16.78
N LEU A 65 13.09 -6.85 -15.87
CA LEU A 65 13.14 -7.44 -14.54
C LEU A 65 12.80 -8.94 -14.57
N ARG A 66 11.85 -9.33 -15.42
CA ARG A 66 11.54 -10.74 -15.64
C ARG A 66 12.74 -11.52 -16.13
N GLU A 67 13.51 -10.92 -17.06
CA GLU A 67 14.69 -11.54 -17.63
C GLU A 67 15.87 -11.58 -16.64
N LYS A 68 16.11 -10.50 -15.90
CA LYS A 68 17.32 -10.34 -15.07
C LYS A 68 17.16 -10.86 -13.64
N ILE A 69 15.98 -10.70 -13.05
CA ILE A 69 15.69 -11.03 -11.64
C ILE A 69 14.83 -12.30 -11.57
N GLY A 70 13.89 -12.47 -12.51
CA GLY A 70 12.87 -13.51 -12.42
C GLY A 70 11.85 -13.21 -11.30
N TRP A 71 11.04 -14.22 -10.95
CA TRP A 71 10.10 -14.08 -9.86
C TRP A 71 10.82 -14.27 -8.51
N ASN A 72 11.16 -13.16 -7.89
CA ASN A 72 11.68 -13.10 -6.53
C ASN A 72 11.24 -11.78 -5.90
N GLU A 73 10.25 -11.84 -5.05
CA GLU A 73 9.60 -10.66 -4.45
C GLU A 73 10.60 -9.78 -3.69
N SER A 74 11.45 -10.37 -2.85
CA SER A 74 12.48 -9.64 -2.11
C SER A 74 13.50 -8.96 -3.03
N ALA A 75 13.95 -9.63 -4.09
CA ALA A 75 14.88 -9.04 -5.04
C ALA A 75 14.24 -7.93 -5.89
N LEU A 76 12.95 -8.07 -6.26
CA LEU A 76 12.17 -7.03 -6.94
C LEU A 76 11.99 -5.80 -6.04
N TRP A 77 11.68 -6.00 -4.76
CA TRP A 77 11.62 -4.92 -3.77
C TRP A 77 12.98 -4.21 -3.62
N GLN A 78 14.06 -4.96 -3.45
CA GLN A 78 15.40 -4.36 -3.36
C GLN A 78 15.78 -3.60 -4.64
N HIS A 79 15.38 -4.10 -5.81
CA HIS A 79 15.59 -3.39 -7.06
C HIS A 79 14.79 -2.07 -7.08
N PHE A 80 13.49 -2.11 -6.73
CA PHE A 80 12.67 -0.89 -6.67
C PHE A 80 13.26 0.12 -5.69
N LYS A 81 13.62 -0.33 -4.51
CA LYS A 81 14.17 0.50 -3.43
C LYS A 81 15.48 1.20 -3.83
N ASN A 82 16.39 0.48 -4.48
CA ASN A 82 17.73 0.98 -4.75
C ASN A 82 17.84 1.69 -6.12
N TYR A 83 16.97 1.36 -7.06
CA TYR A 83 17.06 1.84 -8.44
C TYR A 83 15.72 2.29 -9.01
N GLY A 84 14.69 1.47 -8.91
CA GLY A 84 13.42 1.65 -9.61
C GLY A 84 12.73 2.98 -9.32
N ILE A 85 12.67 3.40 -8.06
CA ILE A 85 12.05 4.67 -7.67
C ILE A 85 12.79 5.86 -8.29
N TYR A 86 14.12 5.79 -8.37
CA TYR A 86 14.96 6.84 -8.98
C TYR A 86 14.90 6.83 -10.51
N GLU A 87 14.60 5.69 -11.10
CA GLU A 87 14.34 5.55 -12.53
C GLU A 87 12.91 5.97 -12.93
N GLY A 88 12.08 6.38 -11.96
CA GLY A 88 10.68 6.71 -12.19
C GLY A 88 9.82 5.49 -12.52
N ARG A 89 10.23 4.30 -12.11
CA ARG A 89 9.44 3.08 -12.32
C ARG A 89 8.25 3.05 -11.36
N VAL A 90 7.10 2.72 -11.89
CA VAL A 90 5.86 2.54 -11.12
C VAL A 90 5.78 1.10 -10.62
N ALA A 91 5.68 0.93 -9.31
CA ALA A 91 5.66 -0.39 -8.68
C ALA A 91 4.33 -0.71 -7.97
N SER A 92 3.34 0.16 -8.11
CA SER A 92 1.99 -0.03 -7.56
C SER A 92 0.98 0.68 -8.46
N PRO A 93 -0.23 0.16 -8.60
CA PRO A 93 -1.29 0.82 -9.37
C PRO A 93 -1.82 2.09 -8.69
N VAL A 94 -1.55 2.26 -7.40
CA VAL A 94 -2.07 3.40 -6.61
C VAL A 94 -1.01 4.47 -6.33
N PHE A 95 0.27 4.20 -6.68
CA PHE A 95 1.35 5.14 -6.43
C PHE A 95 2.38 5.19 -7.56
N ASP A 96 2.58 6.37 -8.10
CA ASP A 96 3.64 6.80 -9.00
C ASP A 96 4.33 8.01 -8.37
N VAL A 97 5.59 7.90 -8.03
CA VAL A 97 6.33 8.96 -7.33
C VAL A 97 6.40 10.25 -8.14
N THR A 98 6.49 10.14 -9.47
CA THR A 98 6.53 11.30 -10.37
C THR A 98 5.19 12.02 -10.38
N TYR A 99 4.10 11.27 -10.58
CA TYR A 99 2.74 11.79 -10.51
C TYR A 99 2.46 12.45 -9.16
N TYR A 100 2.78 11.75 -8.07
CA TYR A 100 2.52 12.23 -6.71
C TYR A 100 3.26 13.54 -6.41
N ARG A 101 4.53 13.64 -6.81
CA ARG A 101 5.33 14.86 -6.67
C ARG A 101 4.76 16.03 -7.48
N GLU A 102 4.35 15.78 -8.72
CA GLU A 102 3.83 16.82 -9.62
C GLU A 102 2.47 17.37 -9.21
N HIS A 103 1.66 16.55 -8.53
CA HIS A 103 0.29 16.92 -8.11
C HIS A 103 0.19 17.36 -6.63
N ASN A 104 1.32 17.40 -5.90
CA ASN A 104 1.36 17.83 -4.50
C ASN A 104 2.46 18.91 -4.31
N GLU A 105 2.12 20.15 -4.61
CA GLU A 105 3.08 21.27 -4.58
C GLU A 105 3.65 21.53 -3.17
N ASP A 106 2.85 21.32 -2.13
CA ASP A 106 3.26 21.37 -0.73
C ASP A 106 4.41 20.41 -0.43
N LEU A 107 4.30 19.17 -0.93
CA LEU A 107 5.32 18.14 -0.76
C LEU A 107 6.56 18.43 -1.63
N SER A 108 6.36 18.98 -2.83
CA SER A 108 7.46 19.34 -3.71
C SER A 108 8.35 20.42 -3.10
N ARG A 109 7.76 21.36 -2.37
CA ARG A 109 8.52 22.38 -1.60
C ARG A 109 9.24 21.79 -0.39
N ALA A 110 8.61 20.79 0.28
CA ALA A 110 9.15 20.19 1.49
C ALA A 110 10.27 19.17 1.23
N PHE A 111 10.11 18.33 0.19
CA PHE A 111 10.95 17.15 -0.05
C PHE A 111 11.90 17.32 -1.23
N GLY A 112 11.62 18.23 -2.16
CA GLY A 112 12.48 18.49 -3.32
C GLY A 112 12.70 17.24 -4.16
N ASN A 113 13.95 16.77 -4.25
CA ASN A 113 14.32 15.59 -5.03
C ASN A 113 14.47 14.30 -4.21
N ASP A 114 14.11 14.31 -2.95
CA ASP A 114 14.13 13.12 -2.10
C ASP A 114 12.89 12.26 -2.35
N LEU A 115 12.99 11.34 -3.32
CA LEU A 115 11.86 10.55 -3.79
C LEU A 115 11.29 9.61 -2.73
N TRP A 116 12.13 9.15 -1.78
CA TRP A 116 11.65 8.29 -0.70
C TRP A 116 10.70 9.01 0.26
N LYS A 117 10.91 10.29 0.52
CA LYS A 117 10.00 11.07 1.37
C LYS A 117 8.58 11.16 0.80
N TYR A 118 8.42 11.13 -0.53
CA TYR A 118 7.09 11.07 -1.14
C TYR A 118 6.44 9.71 -0.92
N ALA A 119 7.21 8.62 -1.03
CA ALA A 119 6.71 7.27 -0.77
C ALA A 119 6.33 7.09 0.71
N GLU A 120 7.21 7.51 1.63
CA GLU A 120 6.94 7.51 3.08
C GLU A 120 5.70 8.34 3.41
N HIS A 121 5.62 9.57 2.89
CA HIS A 121 4.46 10.43 3.12
C HIS A 121 3.16 9.80 2.61
N PHE A 122 3.19 9.16 1.42
CA PHE A 122 2.01 8.52 0.87
C PHE A 122 1.51 7.39 1.77
N VAL A 123 2.42 6.57 2.29
CA VAL A 123 2.09 5.45 3.20
C VAL A 123 1.62 5.95 4.56
N ASP A 124 2.32 6.93 5.15
CA ASP A 124 2.08 7.36 6.52
C ASP A 124 0.88 8.32 6.65
N TYR A 125 0.62 9.12 5.60
CA TYR A 125 -0.39 10.19 5.63
C TYR A 125 -1.24 10.24 4.36
N GLY A 126 -0.64 10.13 3.18
CA GLY A 126 -1.25 10.44 1.91
C GLY A 126 -2.51 9.63 1.61
N MET A 127 -2.52 8.33 1.94
CA MET A 127 -3.70 7.49 1.76
C MET A 127 -4.85 7.95 2.67
N GLN A 128 -4.57 8.26 3.93
CA GLN A 128 -5.59 8.73 4.88
C GLN A 128 -6.04 10.16 4.57
N GLU A 129 -5.15 10.99 4.01
CA GLU A 129 -5.48 12.32 3.47
C GLU A 129 -6.20 12.26 2.13
N GLN A 130 -6.48 11.06 1.60
CA GLN A 130 -7.19 10.82 0.34
C GLN A 130 -6.45 11.39 -0.89
N ARG A 131 -5.14 11.54 -0.82
CA ARG A 131 -4.35 12.09 -1.92
C ARG A 131 -4.26 11.07 -3.06
N ARG A 132 -4.51 11.54 -4.27
CA ARG A 132 -4.33 10.74 -5.45
C ARG A 132 -2.84 10.49 -5.70
N GLY A 133 -2.44 9.21 -5.60
CA GLY A 133 -1.03 8.80 -5.72
C GLY A 133 -0.59 8.45 -7.14
N ALA A 134 -1.53 8.12 -8.04
CA ALA A 134 -1.27 7.74 -9.42
C ALA A 134 -2.42 8.12 -10.35
N GLU A 135 -2.15 8.14 -11.67
CA GLU A 135 -3.18 8.40 -12.67
C GLU A 135 -4.21 7.25 -12.75
N GLU A 136 -3.76 6.01 -12.51
CA GLU A 136 -4.59 4.81 -12.64
C GLU A 136 -5.61 4.61 -11.49
N PHE A 137 -5.43 5.34 -10.37
CA PHE A 137 -6.30 5.19 -9.20
C PHE A 137 -6.63 6.52 -8.53
N ASP A 138 -7.92 6.71 -8.26
CA ASP A 138 -8.48 7.83 -7.52
C ASP A 138 -9.41 7.27 -6.44
N VAL A 139 -9.04 7.43 -5.18
CA VAL A 139 -9.78 6.88 -4.04
C VAL A 139 -11.19 7.43 -3.94
N HIS A 140 -11.42 8.71 -4.30
CA HIS A 140 -12.77 9.29 -4.32
C HIS A 140 -13.64 8.65 -5.38
N SER A 141 -13.11 8.47 -6.60
CA SER A 141 -13.80 7.77 -7.68
C SER A 141 -14.15 6.34 -7.26
N TYR A 142 -13.21 5.65 -6.61
CA TYR A 142 -13.39 4.28 -6.12
C TYR A 142 -14.43 4.19 -5.01
N TYR A 143 -14.38 5.09 -4.05
CA TYR A 143 -15.39 5.24 -2.99
C TYR A 143 -16.79 5.47 -3.57
N LEU A 144 -16.92 6.43 -4.51
CA LEU A 144 -18.21 6.77 -5.12
C LEU A 144 -18.83 5.59 -5.87
N GLN A 145 -18.00 4.75 -6.49
CA GLN A 145 -18.45 3.67 -7.36
C GLN A 145 -18.92 2.42 -6.60
N TYR A 146 -18.26 2.04 -5.48
CA TYR A 146 -18.47 0.74 -4.84
C TYR A 146 -19.13 0.85 -3.46
N GLN A 147 -20.45 0.55 -3.43
CA GLN A 147 -21.28 0.58 -2.21
C GLN A 147 -20.81 -0.43 -1.17
N ASP A 148 -20.44 -1.64 -1.58
CA ASP A 148 -19.95 -2.70 -0.72
C ASP A 148 -18.71 -2.27 0.08
N LEU A 149 -17.80 -1.55 -0.57
CA LEU A 149 -16.60 -1.03 0.09
C LEU A 149 -16.94 0.11 1.07
N ARG A 150 -17.89 0.99 0.71
CA ARG A 150 -18.35 2.03 1.64
C ARG A 150 -18.98 1.45 2.90
N GLN A 151 -19.71 0.34 2.79
CA GLN A 151 -20.28 -0.35 3.93
C GLN A 151 -19.20 -1.03 4.80
N ALA A 152 -18.15 -1.58 4.15
CA ALA A 152 -17.07 -2.29 4.83
C ALA A 152 -16.07 -1.35 5.50
N TYR A 153 -15.62 -0.31 4.80
CA TYR A 153 -14.48 0.51 5.20
C TYR A 153 -14.85 1.90 5.73
N ARG A 154 -16.03 2.41 5.38
CA ARG A 154 -16.52 3.74 5.84
C ARG A 154 -15.48 4.84 5.56
N ASP A 155 -14.88 5.40 6.62
CA ASP A 155 -13.87 6.46 6.63
C ASP A 155 -12.42 5.94 6.78
N ASP A 156 -12.23 4.63 6.71
CA ASP A 156 -10.90 4.02 6.62
C ASP A 156 -10.39 4.07 5.17
N TRP A 157 -9.85 5.23 4.79
CA TRP A 157 -9.42 5.50 3.44
C TRP A 157 -8.27 4.62 2.96
N GLU A 158 -7.36 4.26 3.84
CA GLU A 158 -6.25 3.35 3.53
C GLU A 158 -6.75 2.01 3.00
N SER A 159 -7.84 1.49 3.57
CA SER A 159 -8.44 0.22 3.15
C SER A 159 -8.95 0.22 1.71
N TYR A 160 -9.34 1.34 1.13
CA TYR A 160 -9.73 1.43 -0.29
C TYR A 160 -8.52 1.26 -1.22
N TYR A 161 -7.38 1.87 -0.90
CA TYR A 161 -6.14 1.69 -1.67
C TYR A 161 -5.66 0.24 -1.60
N ARG A 162 -5.64 -0.33 -0.39
CA ARG A 162 -5.25 -1.74 -0.17
C ARG A 162 -6.16 -2.70 -0.91
N HIS A 163 -7.48 -2.49 -0.83
CA HIS A 163 -8.44 -3.32 -1.56
C HIS A 163 -8.19 -3.29 -3.06
N TYR A 164 -7.91 -2.12 -3.64
CA TYR A 164 -7.64 -2.02 -5.07
C TYR A 164 -6.38 -2.79 -5.48
N ILE A 165 -5.33 -2.72 -4.66
CA ILE A 165 -4.09 -3.47 -4.90
C ILE A 165 -4.34 -4.98 -4.81
N ASP A 166 -4.95 -5.42 -3.70
CA ASP A 166 -5.01 -6.84 -3.35
C ASP A 166 -6.12 -7.61 -4.09
N TYR A 167 -7.22 -6.93 -4.40
CA TYR A 167 -8.43 -7.58 -4.94
C TYR A 167 -9.04 -6.84 -6.12
N GLY A 168 -9.22 -5.53 -6.01
CA GLY A 168 -10.07 -4.76 -6.92
C GLY A 168 -9.66 -4.86 -8.39
N ARG A 169 -8.37 -4.87 -8.68
CA ARG A 169 -7.85 -5.07 -10.04
C ARG A 169 -8.17 -6.47 -10.57
N ALA A 170 -7.96 -7.48 -9.78
CA ALA A 170 -8.26 -8.86 -10.15
C ALA A 170 -9.78 -9.09 -10.34
N GLU A 171 -10.60 -8.35 -9.59
CA GLU A 171 -12.06 -8.32 -9.73
C GLU A 171 -12.53 -7.49 -10.94
N GLY A 172 -11.62 -6.81 -11.65
CA GLY A 172 -11.95 -5.94 -12.77
C GLY A 172 -12.60 -4.61 -12.36
N ARG A 173 -12.46 -4.19 -11.12
CA ARG A 173 -13.01 -2.92 -10.65
C ARG A 173 -12.27 -1.73 -11.25
N GLN A 174 -13.02 -0.69 -11.61
CA GLN A 174 -12.47 0.55 -12.15
C GLN A 174 -11.93 1.42 -11.02
N GLY A 175 -10.67 1.84 -11.11
CA GLY A 175 -10.01 2.71 -10.12
C GLY A 175 -10.31 4.20 -10.30
N THR A 176 -10.92 4.60 -11.43
CA THR A 176 -11.14 6.01 -11.81
C THR A 176 -12.46 6.18 -12.56
N GLY A 177 -12.80 7.42 -12.92
CA GLY A 177 -13.88 7.74 -13.87
C GLY A 177 -15.27 7.87 -13.27
N CYS A 178 -15.43 7.74 -11.95
CA CYS A 178 -16.71 7.96 -11.28
C CYS A 178 -16.74 9.32 -10.57
N GLY A 179 -17.60 10.21 -11.03
CA GLY A 179 -17.77 11.56 -10.46
C GLY A 179 -19.05 11.74 -9.62
N SER A 180 -19.85 10.67 -9.47
CA SER A 180 -21.10 10.71 -8.69
C SER A 180 -21.31 9.42 -7.92
N LEU A 181 -21.97 9.53 -6.77
CA LEU A 181 -22.25 8.38 -5.92
C LEU A 181 -23.13 7.34 -6.65
N GLN A 182 -22.59 6.13 -6.78
CA GLN A 182 -23.33 4.98 -7.30
C GLN A 182 -23.97 4.20 -6.15
N ASN A 183 -25.22 3.75 -6.35
CA ASN A 183 -25.95 2.96 -5.36
C ASN A 183 -25.87 3.55 -3.93
N PRO A 184 -26.43 4.74 -3.69
CA PRO A 184 -26.44 5.33 -2.36
C PRO A 184 -27.17 4.42 -1.36
N VAL A 185 -26.67 4.39 -0.13
CA VAL A 185 -27.38 3.69 0.96
C VAL A 185 -28.56 4.55 1.37
N THR A 186 -29.76 4.06 1.13
CA THR A 186 -31.02 4.75 1.48
C THR A 186 -31.72 4.15 2.69
N SER A 187 -31.15 3.11 3.29
CA SER A 187 -31.71 2.45 4.47
C SER A 187 -30.83 2.70 5.70
N TYR A 188 -31.47 2.94 6.86
CA TYR A 188 -30.83 3.06 8.15
C TYR A 188 -31.66 2.31 9.19
N ASP A 189 -31.03 1.50 10.02
CA ASP A 189 -31.66 0.68 11.08
C ASP A 189 -32.88 -0.12 10.56
N GLY A 190 -32.72 -0.74 9.37
CA GLY A 190 -33.75 -1.56 8.73
C GLY A 190 -34.92 -0.77 8.10
N VAL A 191 -34.89 0.56 8.14
CA VAL A 191 -35.90 1.41 7.51
C VAL A 191 -35.35 1.97 6.18
N ASP A 192 -36.16 1.82 5.11
CA ASP A 192 -35.86 2.38 3.80
C ASP A 192 -36.36 3.82 3.70
N TYR A 193 -35.45 4.74 3.47
CA TYR A 193 -35.70 6.17 3.30
C TYR A 193 -35.64 6.62 1.82
N SER A 194 -35.58 5.69 0.86
CA SER A 194 -35.48 6.03 -0.58
C SER A 194 -36.61 6.92 -1.09
N GLY A 195 -37.79 6.86 -0.45
CA GLY A 195 -38.92 7.71 -0.79
C GLY A 195 -38.85 9.17 -0.30
N VAL A 196 -37.91 9.49 0.60
CA VAL A 196 -37.77 10.82 1.22
C VAL A 196 -36.36 11.40 1.15
N TYR A 197 -35.38 10.59 0.77
CA TYR A 197 -33.99 10.98 0.67
C TYR A 197 -33.46 10.83 -0.75
N ASP A 198 -33.18 11.96 -1.40
CA ASP A 198 -32.51 12.03 -2.69
C ASP A 198 -31.09 12.57 -2.46
N PHE A 199 -30.10 11.67 -2.56
CA PHE A 199 -28.70 12.02 -2.36
C PHE A 199 -28.20 13.05 -3.36
N ALA A 200 -28.57 12.94 -4.63
CA ALA A 200 -28.14 13.86 -5.68
C ALA A 200 -28.68 15.27 -5.44
N TYR A 201 -29.96 15.37 -5.04
CA TYR A 201 -30.56 16.63 -4.64
C TYR A 201 -29.87 17.22 -3.40
N TYR A 202 -29.66 16.40 -2.36
CA TYR A 202 -29.04 16.85 -1.12
C TYR A 202 -27.63 17.41 -1.35
N THR A 203 -26.78 16.69 -2.07
CA THR A 203 -25.41 17.13 -2.37
C THR A 203 -25.38 18.36 -3.26
N SER A 204 -26.28 18.49 -4.22
CA SER A 204 -26.35 19.69 -5.08
C SER A 204 -26.87 20.95 -4.36
N ALA A 205 -27.69 20.76 -3.32
CA ALA A 205 -28.29 21.86 -2.58
C ALA A 205 -27.41 22.38 -1.43
N TYR A 206 -26.47 21.57 -0.93
CA TYR A 206 -25.69 21.85 0.29
C TYR A 206 -24.18 21.70 0.12
N SER A 207 -23.65 21.56 -1.10
CA SER A 207 -22.21 21.51 -1.43
C SER A 207 -21.59 22.87 -1.68
#